data_b16f5aa56cdf7d4b24fe041a738652b3
#
_entry.id   b16f5aa56cdf7d4b24fe041a738652b3
#
_cell.length_a   1.000
_cell.length_b   1.000
_cell.length_c   1.000
_cell.angle_alpha   90.00
_cell.angle_beta   90.00
_cell.angle_gamma   90.00
#
_symmetry.space_group_name_H-M   'P 1'
#
loop_
_entity.id
_entity.type
_entity.pdbx_description
1 polymer ?
#
loop_
_entity_poly.entity_id
_entity_poly.type
_entity_poly.pdbx_seq_one_letter_code
_entity_poly.pdbx_strand_id
1 'polypeptide(L)'
;MLRDITIGQHFPGNSVMHRCDPRLKLVATIAYIVVLFVAPNPLGLALSIALLAALYKVAKIPGKLILKSLKPIVPIVLFTAVLNLFFVTGEGEPLVHIWVLKIYGEGIRYAILLTVRVCALIAGTSLLTYTTSPIVLTDAIENLLRPLAKIHFPVHELAMMMTIALRFIPTLIEETEKIMNAQKARGAMIDNGTFTQRIKALVPVLIPLFISAFRRADELAMAMECRCYHGGEGRTRLKQLKFTAEDTRCAVIMTAALLVICATRFFVPGLA
;
A
#
# COMPACT_ATOMS: atom_id res chain seq x y z
N MET A 1 -1.71 7.13 22.10
CA MET A 1 -2.36 7.09 20.77
C MET A 1 -1.39 7.22 19.58
N LEU A 2 -0.29 8.01 19.66
CA LEU A 2 0.67 8.12 18.54
C LEU A 2 1.66 6.95 18.42
N ARG A 3 1.84 6.15 19.47
CA ARG A 3 2.73 4.96 19.48
C ARG A 3 2.25 3.80 18.61
N ASP A 4 0.99 3.79 18.20
CA ASP A 4 0.42 2.76 17.33
C ASP A 4 0.60 3.05 15.83
N ILE A 5 1.21 4.20 15.48
CA ILE A 5 1.60 4.53 14.11
C ILE A 5 2.92 3.80 13.81
N THR A 6 2.82 2.50 13.60
CA THR A 6 3.93 1.74 13.02
C THR A 6 4.12 2.20 11.58
N ILE A 7 5.17 2.99 11.35
CA ILE A 7 5.57 3.45 10.02
C ILE A 7 5.96 2.24 9.19
N GLY A 8 5.03 1.83 8.32
CA GLY A 8 5.14 0.62 7.52
C GLY A 8 4.86 -0.65 8.35
N GLN A 9 3.80 -1.37 8.00
CA GLN A 9 3.46 -2.66 8.60
C GLN A 9 4.41 -3.78 8.11
N HIS A 10 5.71 -3.45 7.96
CA HIS A 10 6.71 -4.44 7.53
C HIS A 10 6.85 -5.53 8.60
N PHE A 11 6.61 -6.77 8.19
CA PHE A 11 6.83 -7.94 9.03
C PHE A 11 8.25 -8.48 8.79
N PRO A 12 9.16 -8.41 9.78
CA PRO A 12 10.52 -8.91 9.61
C PRO A 12 10.50 -10.43 9.43
N GLY A 13 10.99 -10.91 8.30
CA GLY A 13 11.04 -12.33 7.96
C GLY A 13 12.19 -12.64 7.02
N ASN A 14 12.63 -13.91 7.02
CA ASN A 14 13.74 -14.41 6.18
C ASN A 14 13.24 -15.35 5.06
N SER A 15 12.01 -15.17 4.58
CA SER A 15 11.49 -16.00 3.48
C SER A 15 12.05 -15.57 2.13
N VAL A 16 11.92 -16.42 1.12
CA VAL A 16 12.31 -16.12 -0.26
C VAL A 16 11.66 -14.81 -0.73
N MET A 17 10.37 -14.61 -0.40
CA MET A 17 9.66 -13.36 -0.72
C MET A 17 10.27 -12.11 -0.07
N HIS A 18 10.84 -12.20 1.13
CA HIS A 18 11.51 -11.05 1.76
C HIS A 18 12.83 -10.70 1.08
N ARG A 19 13.56 -11.71 0.57
CA ARG A 19 14.86 -11.55 -0.09
C ARG A 19 14.77 -11.12 -1.55
N CYS A 20 13.63 -11.41 -2.24
CA CYS A 20 13.42 -11.01 -3.62
C CYS A 20 13.59 -9.51 -3.84
N ASP A 21 14.09 -9.14 -5.03
CA ASP A 21 14.28 -7.75 -5.44
C ASP A 21 12.96 -6.95 -5.31
N PRO A 22 12.97 -5.81 -4.59
CA PRO A 22 11.78 -5.00 -4.36
C PRO A 22 11.18 -4.40 -5.64
N ARG A 23 11.97 -4.23 -6.71
CA ARG A 23 11.49 -3.79 -8.03
C ARG A 23 10.56 -4.84 -8.63
N LEU A 24 10.99 -6.10 -8.57
CA LEU A 24 10.19 -7.23 -9.04
C LEU A 24 8.86 -7.33 -8.28
N LYS A 25 8.89 -7.21 -6.96
CA LYS A 25 7.69 -7.26 -6.12
C LYS A 25 6.71 -6.16 -6.48
N LEU A 26 7.20 -4.93 -6.68
CA LEU A 26 6.36 -3.79 -7.06
C LEU A 26 5.69 -4.02 -8.42
N VAL A 27 6.48 -4.42 -9.44
CA VAL A 27 5.96 -4.70 -10.79
C VAL A 27 4.99 -5.88 -10.75
N ALA A 28 5.32 -6.96 -10.02
CA ALA A 28 4.46 -8.13 -9.88
C ALA A 28 3.14 -7.79 -9.18
N THR A 29 3.16 -6.91 -8.17
CA THR A 29 1.94 -6.45 -7.49
C THR A 29 1.06 -5.63 -8.44
N ILE A 30 1.64 -4.71 -9.20
CA ILE A 30 0.89 -3.94 -10.21
C ILE A 30 0.31 -4.87 -11.27
N ALA A 31 1.11 -5.80 -11.80
CA ALA A 31 0.65 -6.78 -12.77
C ALA A 31 -0.47 -7.66 -12.21
N TYR A 32 -0.38 -8.10 -10.94
CA TYR A 32 -1.43 -8.84 -10.25
C TYR A 32 -2.74 -8.03 -10.19
N ILE A 33 -2.67 -6.75 -9.83
CA ILE A 33 -3.84 -5.86 -9.81
C ILE A 33 -4.48 -5.79 -11.20
N VAL A 34 -3.68 -5.54 -12.23
CA VAL A 34 -4.17 -5.45 -13.62
C VAL A 34 -4.83 -6.75 -14.07
N VAL A 35 -4.19 -7.90 -13.83
CA VAL A 35 -4.72 -9.22 -14.20
C VAL A 35 -6.04 -9.51 -13.49
N LEU A 36 -6.18 -9.09 -12.23
CA LEU A 36 -7.40 -9.26 -11.43
C LEU A 36 -8.61 -8.50 -12.03
N PHE A 37 -8.35 -7.38 -12.72
CA PHE A 37 -9.40 -6.64 -13.47
C PHE A 37 -9.61 -7.20 -14.87
N VAL A 38 -8.55 -7.67 -15.54
CA VAL A 38 -8.62 -8.20 -16.90
C VAL A 38 -9.31 -9.56 -16.96
N ALA A 39 -9.24 -10.37 -15.88
CA ALA A 39 -9.88 -11.67 -15.78
C ALA A 39 -11.20 -11.59 -14.99
N PRO A 40 -12.35 -11.28 -15.64
CA PRO A 40 -13.64 -11.12 -14.96
C PRO A 40 -14.26 -12.46 -14.53
N ASN A 41 -13.65 -13.58 -14.93
CA ASN A 41 -14.20 -14.93 -14.75
C ASN A 41 -14.01 -15.46 -13.32
N PRO A 42 -14.97 -16.24 -12.78
CA PRO A 42 -14.82 -16.86 -11.45
C PRO A 42 -13.63 -17.80 -11.35
N LEU A 43 -13.25 -18.49 -12.45
CA LEU A 43 -12.04 -19.33 -12.49
C LEU A 43 -10.76 -18.51 -12.37
N GLY A 44 -10.66 -17.39 -13.10
CA GLY A 44 -9.50 -16.48 -12.99
C GLY A 44 -9.37 -15.91 -11.59
N LEU A 45 -10.51 -15.57 -10.95
CA LEU A 45 -10.53 -15.09 -9.57
C LEU A 45 -10.09 -16.17 -8.57
N ALA A 46 -10.57 -17.41 -8.74
CA ALA A 46 -10.16 -18.56 -7.90
C ALA A 46 -8.65 -18.84 -8.03
N LEU A 47 -8.11 -18.82 -9.25
CA LEU A 47 -6.67 -18.99 -9.50
C LEU A 47 -5.85 -17.85 -8.90
N SER A 48 -6.31 -16.61 -9.00
CA SER A 48 -5.61 -15.47 -8.38
C SER A 48 -5.60 -15.54 -6.86
N ILE A 49 -6.66 -16.03 -6.22
CA ILE A 49 -6.71 -16.27 -4.78
C ILE A 49 -5.77 -17.44 -4.42
N ALA A 50 -5.76 -18.51 -5.19
CA ALA A 50 -4.85 -19.63 -4.97
C ALA A 50 -3.38 -19.20 -5.07
N LEU A 51 -3.03 -18.41 -6.09
CA LEU A 51 -1.71 -17.80 -6.23
C LEU A 51 -1.36 -16.94 -5.00
N LEU A 52 -2.27 -16.09 -4.57
CA LEU A 52 -2.08 -15.22 -3.40
C LEU A 52 -1.86 -16.05 -2.13
N ALA A 53 -2.66 -17.09 -1.91
CA ALA A 53 -2.51 -18.01 -0.78
C ALA A 53 -1.16 -18.73 -0.80
N ALA A 54 -0.69 -19.15 -1.98
CA ALA A 54 0.64 -19.73 -2.14
C ALA A 54 1.76 -18.74 -1.80
N LEU A 55 1.63 -17.49 -2.27
CA LEU A 55 2.60 -16.41 -1.96
C LEU A 55 2.64 -16.10 -0.45
N TYR A 56 1.50 -16.04 0.23
CA TYR A 56 1.45 -15.86 1.69
C TYR A 56 2.10 -17.03 2.44
N LYS A 57 1.90 -18.26 2.00
CA LYS A 57 2.57 -19.44 2.59
C LYS A 57 4.10 -19.36 2.39
N VAL A 58 4.56 -19.01 1.20
CA VAL A 58 6.00 -18.84 0.91
C VAL A 58 6.58 -17.67 1.72
N ALA A 59 5.83 -16.58 1.87
CA ALA A 59 6.21 -15.43 2.69
C ALA A 59 6.25 -15.74 4.20
N LYS A 60 5.63 -16.85 4.64
CA LYS A 60 5.50 -17.24 6.07
C LYS A 60 4.79 -16.18 6.92
N ILE A 61 3.83 -15.48 6.32
CA ILE A 61 3.07 -14.43 7.01
C ILE A 61 1.86 -15.08 7.71
N PRO A 62 1.65 -14.83 9.01
CA PRO A 62 0.51 -15.39 9.72
C PRO A 62 -0.82 -14.83 9.19
N GLY A 63 -1.82 -15.71 8.99
CA GLY A 63 -3.13 -15.32 8.46
C GLY A 63 -3.87 -14.26 9.28
N LYS A 64 -3.53 -14.12 10.56
CA LYS A 64 -4.07 -13.04 11.42
C LYS A 64 -3.77 -11.64 10.88
N LEU A 65 -2.62 -11.45 10.20
CA LEU A 65 -2.27 -10.16 9.59
C LEU A 65 -3.13 -9.86 8.36
N ILE A 66 -3.50 -10.90 7.59
CA ILE A 66 -4.42 -10.74 6.45
C ILE A 66 -5.79 -10.27 6.95
N LEU A 67 -6.32 -10.93 7.98
CA LEU A 67 -7.59 -10.53 8.59
C LEU A 67 -7.53 -9.11 9.18
N LYS A 68 -6.38 -8.73 9.75
CA LYS A 68 -6.17 -7.37 10.29
C LYS A 68 -6.19 -6.31 9.18
N SER A 69 -5.63 -6.60 7.99
CA SER A 69 -5.70 -5.67 6.85
C SER A 69 -7.09 -5.59 6.21
N LEU A 70 -7.87 -6.67 6.25
CA LEU A 70 -9.23 -6.68 5.71
C LEU A 70 -10.24 -5.99 6.64
N LYS A 71 -10.05 -6.09 7.97
CA LYS A 71 -11.00 -5.59 8.98
C LYS A 71 -11.48 -4.14 8.77
N PRO A 72 -10.62 -3.13 8.49
CA PRO A 72 -11.06 -1.75 8.31
C PRO A 72 -11.89 -1.53 7.03
N ILE A 73 -11.84 -2.46 6.09
CA ILE A 73 -12.48 -2.33 4.77
C ILE A 73 -13.80 -3.11 4.72
N VAL A 74 -14.03 -4.03 5.68
CA VAL A 74 -15.29 -4.80 5.79
C VAL A 74 -16.54 -3.92 5.70
N PRO A 75 -16.67 -2.76 6.38
CA PRO A 75 -17.88 -1.95 6.28
C PRO A 75 -18.10 -1.40 4.86
N ILE A 76 -17.03 -1.01 4.15
CA ILE A 76 -17.12 -0.51 2.77
C ILE A 76 -17.49 -1.64 1.83
N VAL A 77 -16.86 -2.80 1.98
CA VAL A 77 -17.15 -4.01 1.17
C VAL A 77 -18.59 -4.47 1.40
N LEU A 78 -19.05 -4.47 2.64
CA LEU A 78 -20.44 -4.82 2.95
C LEU A 78 -21.43 -3.83 2.33
N PHE A 79 -21.14 -2.54 2.43
CA PHE A 79 -21.97 -1.50 1.82
C PHE A 79 -22.03 -1.63 0.30
N THR A 80 -20.91 -1.85 -0.38
CA THR A 80 -20.88 -2.06 -1.84
C THR A 80 -21.56 -3.36 -2.25
N ALA A 81 -21.43 -4.44 -1.45
CA ALA A 81 -22.14 -5.69 -1.70
C ALA A 81 -23.67 -5.51 -1.62
N VAL A 82 -24.14 -4.79 -0.60
CA VAL A 82 -25.57 -4.45 -0.44
C VAL A 82 -26.07 -3.60 -1.62
N LEU A 83 -25.29 -2.58 -2.02
CA LEU A 83 -25.66 -1.77 -3.20
C LEU A 83 -25.75 -2.62 -4.47
N ASN A 84 -24.77 -3.47 -4.74
CA ASN A 84 -24.82 -4.33 -5.92
C ASN A 84 -25.99 -5.32 -5.89
N LEU A 85 -26.36 -5.81 -4.71
CA LEU A 85 -27.48 -6.72 -4.54
C LEU A 85 -28.82 -6.08 -4.97
N PHE A 86 -28.99 -4.79 -4.70
CA PHE A 86 -30.25 -4.08 -4.96
C PHE A 86 -30.27 -3.29 -6.26
N PHE A 87 -29.12 -2.78 -6.71
CA PHE A 87 -29.04 -1.91 -7.90
C PHE A 87 -28.68 -2.64 -9.18
N VAL A 88 -28.09 -3.84 -9.10
CA VAL A 88 -27.79 -4.62 -10.31
C VAL A 88 -29.07 -5.36 -10.74
N THR A 89 -29.64 -4.89 -11.85
CA THR A 89 -30.78 -5.54 -12.51
C THR A 89 -30.27 -6.57 -13.50
N GLY A 90 -30.69 -7.83 -13.36
CA GLY A 90 -30.38 -8.89 -14.32
C GLY A 90 -31.49 -9.15 -15.31
N GLU A 91 -31.17 -9.83 -16.42
CA GLU A 91 -32.15 -10.34 -17.38
C GLU A 91 -32.80 -11.61 -16.78
N GLY A 92 -34.02 -11.50 -16.28
CA GLY A 92 -34.79 -12.65 -15.76
C GLY A 92 -35.81 -12.28 -14.69
N GLU A 93 -36.55 -13.30 -14.21
CA GLU A 93 -37.49 -13.12 -13.12
C GLU A 93 -36.75 -12.86 -11.79
N PRO A 94 -37.19 -11.87 -10.99
CA PRO A 94 -36.59 -11.58 -9.70
C PRO A 94 -36.79 -12.74 -8.74
N LEU A 95 -35.71 -13.24 -8.13
CA LEU A 95 -35.73 -14.32 -7.14
C LEU A 95 -36.56 -13.95 -5.89
N VAL A 96 -36.53 -12.68 -5.52
CA VAL A 96 -37.29 -12.16 -4.37
C VAL A 96 -37.84 -10.78 -4.76
N HIS A 97 -39.14 -10.60 -4.59
CA HIS A 97 -39.83 -9.33 -4.81
C HIS A 97 -40.38 -8.84 -3.46
N ILE A 98 -39.71 -7.87 -2.88
CA ILE A 98 -40.16 -7.22 -1.63
C ILE A 98 -40.47 -5.76 -1.96
N TRP A 99 -41.70 -5.46 -2.19
CA TRP A 99 -42.29 -4.14 -2.44
C TRP A 99 -41.54 -3.32 -3.53
N VAL A 100 -40.48 -2.58 -3.20
CA VAL A 100 -39.66 -1.78 -4.14
C VAL A 100 -38.34 -2.46 -4.51
N LEU A 101 -37.89 -3.42 -3.71
CA LEU A 101 -36.59 -4.07 -3.84
C LEU A 101 -36.74 -5.40 -4.61
N LYS A 102 -36.07 -5.49 -5.76
CA LYS A 102 -36.03 -6.69 -6.59
C LYS A 102 -34.60 -7.26 -6.52
N ILE A 103 -34.48 -8.49 -6.04
CA ILE A 103 -33.20 -9.19 -5.97
C ILE A 103 -33.10 -10.14 -7.15
N TYR A 104 -32.13 -9.90 -8.02
CA TYR A 104 -31.84 -10.74 -9.18
C TYR A 104 -30.69 -11.69 -8.84
N GLY A 105 -30.70 -12.91 -9.40
CA GLY A 105 -29.62 -13.88 -9.22
C GLY A 105 -28.27 -13.38 -9.71
N GLU A 106 -28.27 -12.58 -10.76
CA GLU A 106 -27.06 -11.90 -11.27
C GLU A 106 -26.51 -10.89 -10.27
N GLY A 107 -27.37 -10.12 -9.60
CA GLY A 107 -26.96 -9.18 -8.56
C GLY A 107 -26.22 -9.85 -7.41
N ILE A 108 -26.69 -11.03 -6.97
CA ILE A 108 -26.01 -11.84 -5.94
C ILE A 108 -24.61 -12.28 -6.44
N ARG A 109 -24.55 -12.77 -7.67
CA ARG A 109 -23.29 -13.25 -8.26
C ARG A 109 -22.27 -12.11 -8.40
N TYR A 110 -22.69 -10.95 -8.90
CA TYR A 110 -21.87 -9.75 -9.01
C TYR A 110 -21.40 -9.26 -7.63
N ALA A 111 -22.29 -9.21 -6.64
CA ALA A 111 -21.94 -8.79 -5.27
C ALA A 111 -20.87 -9.69 -4.68
N ILE A 112 -20.99 -11.01 -4.83
CA ILE A 112 -19.99 -11.97 -4.33
C ILE A 112 -18.65 -11.81 -5.07
N LEU A 113 -18.67 -11.77 -6.41
CA LEU A 113 -17.46 -11.65 -7.21
C LEU A 113 -16.71 -10.35 -6.92
N LEU A 114 -17.43 -9.23 -6.83
CA LEU A 114 -16.83 -7.94 -6.50
C LEU A 114 -16.24 -7.92 -5.09
N THR A 115 -16.97 -8.44 -4.10
CA THR A 115 -16.50 -8.56 -2.73
C THR A 115 -15.20 -9.35 -2.64
N VAL A 116 -15.16 -10.52 -3.27
CA VAL A 116 -13.98 -11.39 -3.28
C VAL A 116 -12.82 -10.72 -4.03
N ARG A 117 -13.10 -10.04 -5.14
CA ARG A 117 -12.09 -9.28 -5.90
C ARG A 117 -11.46 -8.17 -5.08
N VAL A 118 -12.26 -7.37 -4.38
CA VAL A 118 -11.76 -6.29 -3.50
C VAL A 118 -10.92 -6.86 -2.36
N CYS A 119 -11.35 -7.93 -1.74
CA CYS A 119 -10.56 -8.63 -0.71
C CYS A 119 -9.22 -9.14 -1.26
N ALA A 120 -9.22 -9.71 -2.47
CA ALA A 120 -8.00 -10.19 -3.12
C ALA A 120 -7.03 -9.05 -3.48
N LEU A 121 -7.54 -7.90 -3.94
CA LEU A 121 -6.75 -6.69 -4.19
C LEU A 121 -6.04 -6.21 -2.93
N ILE A 122 -6.79 -6.09 -1.84
CA ILE A 122 -6.26 -5.60 -0.57
C ILE A 122 -5.23 -6.57 -0.01
N ALA A 123 -5.52 -7.87 -0.06
CA ALA A 123 -4.57 -8.87 0.38
C ALA A 123 -3.30 -8.87 -0.50
N GLY A 124 -3.43 -8.70 -1.83
CA GLY A 124 -2.27 -8.60 -2.74
C GLY A 124 -1.38 -7.40 -2.45
N THR A 125 -1.95 -6.22 -2.27
CA THR A 125 -1.19 -5.00 -1.92
C THR A 125 -0.59 -5.07 -0.51
N SER A 126 -1.30 -5.68 0.43
CA SER A 126 -0.81 -5.89 1.79
C SER A 126 0.41 -6.81 1.83
N LEU A 127 0.50 -7.80 0.93
CA LEU A 127 1.66 -8.68 0.82
C LEU A 127 2.94 -7.88 0.50
N LEU A 128 2.88 -6.91 -0.40
CA LEU A 128 4.00 -6.02 -0.72
C LEU A 128 4.43 -5.23 0.52
N THR A 129 3.47 -4.66 1.25
CA THR A 129 3.72 -3.85 2.45
C THR A 129 4.34 -4.68 3.57
N TYR A 130 3.90 -5.93 3.76
CA TYR A 130 4.45 -6.82 4.78
C TYR A 130 5.86 -7.33 4.43
N THR A 131 6.18 -7.52 3.15
CA THR A 131 7.45 -8.10 2.71
C THR A 131 8.53 -7.09 2.33
N THR A 132 8.19 -5.79 2.25
CA THR A 132 9.13 -4.75 1.81
C THR A 132 9.03 -3.53 2.71
N SER A 133 10.17 -3.08 3.26
CA SER A 133 10.18 -1.87 4.07
C SER A 133 9.99 -0.62 3.21
N PRO A 134 9.40 0.46 3.75
CA PRO A 134 9.16 1.71 3.00
C PRO A 134 10.42 2.31 2.37
N ILE A 135 11.55 2.25 3.08
CA ILE A 135 12.85 2.77 2.59
C ILE A 135 13.31 1.98 1.36
N VAL A 136 13.23 0.64 1.43
CA VAL A 136 13.62 -0.22 0.30
C VAL A 136 12.65 -0.09 -0.87
N LEU A 137 11.36 0.18 -0.59
CA LEU A 137 10.37 0.45 -1.62
C LEU A 137 10.67 1.77 -2.36
N THR A 138 11.12 2.80 -1.64
CA THR A 138 11.54 4.08 -2.24
C THR A 138 12.71 3.87 -3.21
N ASP A 139 13.71 3.06 -2.82
CA ASP A 139 14.83 2.71 -3.69
C ASP A 139 14.38 1.95 -4.95
N ALA A 140 13.39 1.08 -4.83
CA ALA A 140 12.81 0.36 -5.96
C ALA A 140 12.08 1.31 -6.92
N ILE A 141 11.28 2.23 -6.39
CA ILE A 141 10.55 3.24 -7.17
C ILE A 141 11.53 4.12 -7.94
N GLU A 142 12.59 4.61 -7.29
CA GLU A 142 13.62 5.42 -7.96
C GLU A 142 14.25 4.67 -9.13
N ASN A 143 14.61 3.42 -8.92
CA ASN A 143 15.21 2.61 -9.99
C ASN A 143 14.24 2.34 -11.15
N LEU A 144 12.95 2.15 -10.87
CA LEU A 144 11.93 1.95 -11.90
C LEU A 144 11.62 3.24 -12.65
N LEU A 145 11.67 4.39 -11.97
CA LEU A 145 11.45 5.70 -12.58
C LEU A 145 12.70 6.28 -13.26
N ARG A 146 13.87 5.65 -13.11
CA ARG A 146 15.12 6.11 -13.72
C ARG A 146 15.03 6.40 -15.24
N PRO A 147 14.26 5.66 -16.05
CA PRO A 147 14.07 6.02 -17.46
C PRO A 147 13.43 7.39 -17.67
N LEU A 148 12.61 7.88 -16.72
CA LEU A 148 11.97 9.20 -16.77
C LEU A 148 12.98 10.34 -16.57
N ALA A 149 14.16 10.07 -16.00
CA ALA A 149 15.23 11.06 -15.92
C ALA A 149 15.67 11.55 -17.31
N LYS A 150 15.47 10.74 -18.38
CA LYS A 150 15.72 11.16 -19.76
C LYS A 150 14.80 12.29 -20.25
N ILE A 151 13.66 12.47 -19.60
CA ILE A 151 12.66 13.53 -19.86
C ILE A 151 12.85 14.70 -18.88
N HIS A 152 14.04 14.86 -18.29
CA HIS A 152 14.39 15.90 -17.30
C HIS A 152 13.54 15.84 -16.02
N PHE A 153 12.95 14.68 -15.70
CA PHE A 153 12.21 14.52 -14.44
C PHE A 153 13.20 14.26 -13.29
N PRO A 154 13.16 15.02 -12.17
CA PRO A 154 14.12 14.94 -11.07
C PRO A 154 13.88 13.70 -10.18
N VAL A 155 14.07 12.49 -10.76
CA VAL A 155 13.79 11.21 -10.07
C VAL A 155 14.66 11.01 -8.83
N HIS A 156 15.94 11.40 -8.94
CA HIS A 156 16.90 11.23 -7.84
C HIS A 156 16.57 12.13 -6.66
N GLU A 157 16.24 13.39 -6.93
CA GLU A 157 15.88 14.38 -5.93
C GLU A 157 14.59 13.97 -5.20
N LEU A 158 13.59 13.49 -5.93
CA LEU A 158 12.35 12.98 -5.35
C LEU A 158 12.62 11.78 -4.43
N ALA A 159 13.41 10.81 -4.87
CA ALA A 159 13.73 9.64 -4.06
C ALA A 159 14.52 10.01 -2.80
N MET A 160 15.44 10.97 -2.92
CA MET A 160 16.18 11.51 -1.79
C MET A 160 15.25 12.20 -0.80
N MET A 161 14.34 13.07 -1.28
CA MET A 161 13.33 13.72 -0.41
C MET A 161 12.46 12.70 0.31
N MET A 162 11.98 11.66 -0.39
CA MET A 162 11.21 10.57 0.23
C MET A 162 12.01 9.83 1.30
N THR A 163 13.28 9.53 1.04
CA THR A 163 14.15 8.83 1.99
C THR A 163 14.40 9.67 3.24
N ILE A 164 14.67 10.97 3.08
CA ILE A 164 14.83 11.93 4.17
C ILE A 164 13.53 12.04 4.97
N ALA A 165 12.39 12.19 4.29
CA ALA A 165 11.08 12.26 4.94
C ALA A 165 10.80 11.01 5.79
N LEU A 166 10.97 9.80 5.22
CA LEU A 166 10.77 8.54 5.93
C LEU A 166 11.68 8.40 7.16
N ARG A 167 12.89 8.95 7.10
CA ARG A 167 13.82 8.96 8.23
C ARG A 167 13.41 9.95 9.32
N PHE A 168 12.84 11.10 8.94
CA PHE A 168 12.45 12.14 9.90
C PHE A 168 11.08 11.90 10.54
N ILE A 169 10.18 11.14 9.92
CA ILE A 169 8.86 10.87 10.48
C ILE A 169 8.93 10.32 11.92
N PRO A 170 9.74 9.27 12.26
CA PRO A 170 9.83 8.79 13.64
C PRO A 170 10.27 9.88 14.62
N THR A 171 11.26 10.65 14.24
CA THR A 171 11.81 11.73 15.07
C THR A 171 10.80 12.85 15.30
N LEU A 172 10.03 13.23 14.26
CA LEU A 172 8.96 14.22 14.38
C LEU A 172 7.79 13.71 15.24
N ILE A 173 7.47 12.42 15.21
CA ILE A 173 6.46 11.82 16.08
C ILE A 173 6.90 11.94 17.55
N GLU A 174 8.13 11.53 17.86
CA GLU A 174 8.68 11.65 19.22
C GLU A 174 8.70 13.09 19.71
N GLU A 175 9.07 14.04 18.85
CA GLU A 175 9.09 15.45 19.16
C GLU A 175 7.69 16.02 19.38
N THR A 176 6.73 15.61 18.54
CA THR A 176 5.32 15.96 18.71
C THR A 176 4.80 15.48 20.07
N GLU A 177 5.13 14.24 20.48
CA GLU A 177 4.75 13.72 21.80
C GLU A 177 5.35 14.56 22.95
N LYS A 178 6.64 14.94 22.83
CA LYS A 178 7.31 15.79 23.82
C LYS A 178 6.64 17.15 23.95
N ILE A 179 6.40 17.82 22.81
CA ILE A 179 5.73 19.12 22.77
C ILE A 179 4.31 19.04 23.32
N MET A 180 3.53 18.02 22.93
CA MET A 180 2.17 17.80 23.43
C MET A 180 2.16 17.61 24.95
N ASN A 181 3.06 16.82 25.49
CA ASN A 181 3.16 16.58 26.94
C ASN A 181 3.53 17.86 27.67
N ALA A 182 4.46 18.66 27.12
CA ALA A 182 4.82 19.96 27.67
C ALA A 182 3.64 20.95 27.66
N GLN A 183 2.84 20.98 26.58
CA GLN A 183 1.66 21.85 26.50
C GLN A 183 0.53 21.39 27.44
N LYS A 184 0.35 20.08 27.59
CA LYS A 184 -0.59 19.54 28.59
C LYS A 184 -0.20 19.94 30.03
N ALA A 185 1.10 19.86 30.36
CA ALA A 185 1.61 20.32 31.66
C ALA A 185 1.39 21.83 31.91
N ARG A 186 1.29 22.62 30.84
CA ARG A 186 0.94 24.05 30.88
C ARG A 186 -0.57 24.31 30.93
N GLY A 187 -1.40 23.26 31.02
CA GLY A 187 -2.85 23.35 31.09
C GLY A 187 -3.58 23.41 29.75
N ALA A 188 -2.91 23.08 28.62
CA ALA A 188 -3.58 23.02 27.32
C ALA A 188 -4.57 21.83 27.28
N MET A 189 -5.84 22.08 27.01
CA MET A 189 -6.90 21.09 26.87
C MET A 189 -6.91 20.52 25.45
N ILE A 190 -5.94 19.65 25.13
CA ILE A 190 -5.81 19.04 23.77
C ILE A 190 -6.84 17.92 23.59
N ASP A 191 -7.14 17.17 24.64
CA ASP A 191 -7.99 15.97 24.58
C ASP A 191 -9.48 16.26 24.86
N ASN A 192 -9.80 17.37 25.51
CA ASN A 192 -11.14 17.74 25.95
C ASN A 192 -11.61 19.06 25.33
N GLY A 193 -12.93 19.23 25.18
CA GLY A 193 -13.53 20.45 24.64
C GLY A 193 -14.21 20.29 23.28
N THR A 194 -14.82 21.40 22.81
CA THR A 194 -15.44 21.49 21.48
C THR A 194 -14.39 21.39 20.36
N PHE A 195 -14.81 21.01 19.15
CA PHE A 195 -13.92 20.84 18.00
C PHE A 195 -13.04 22.09 17.73
N THR A 196 -13.62 23.29 17.84
CA THR A 196 -12.90 24.55 17.68
C THR A 196 -11.86 24.79 18.77
N GLN A 197 -12.14 24.41 20.02
CA GLN A 197 -11.19 24.51 21.14
C GLN A 197 -10.02 23.56 20.95
N ARG A 198 -10.26 22.35 20.47
CA ARG A 198 -9.19 21.37 20.15
C ARG A 198 -8.27 21.89 19.03
N ILE A 199 -8.82 22.48 17.97
CA ILE A 199 -8.01 23.08 16.90
C ILE A 199 -7.14 24.22 17.46
N LYS A 200 -7.71 25.13 18.28
CA LYS A 200 -6.94 26.21 18.92
C LYS A 200 -5.84 25.67 19.85
N ALA A 201 -6.09 24.56 20.55
CA ALA A 201 -5.11 23.92 21.41
C ALA A 201 -3.97 23.22 20.66
N LEU A 202 -4.16 22.87 19.37
CA LEU A 202 -3.11 22.28 18.51
C LEU A 202 -2.13 23.35 17.99
N VAL A 203 -2.53 24.61 17.83
CA VAL A 203 -1.65 25.66 17.30
C VAL A 203 -0.36 25.84 18.12
N PRO A 204 -0.39 25.87 19.48
CA PRO A 204 0.81 25.91 20.31
C PRO A 204 1.70 24.68 20.21
N VAL A 205 1.21 23.59 19.63
CA VAL A 205 2.00 22.36 19.34
C VAL A 205 2.62 22.45 17.95
N LEU A 206 1.86 22.95 16.97
CA LEU A 206 2.31 23.05 15.58
C LEU A 206 3.45 24.04 15.38
N ILE A 207 3.35 25.24 16.01
CA ILE A 207 4.38 26.28 15.81
C ILE A 207 5.77 25.81 16.22
N PRO A 208 6.00 25.28 17.44
CA PRO A 208 7.32 24.75 17.83
C PRO A 208 7.77 23.60 16.95
N LEU A 209 6.84 22.73 16.52
CA LEU A 209 7.15 21.60 15.64
C LEU A 209 7.67 22.09 14.28
N PHE A 210 7.02 23.09 13.67
CA PHE A 210 7.50 23.69 12.42
C PHE A 210 8.90 24.32 12.59
N ILE A 211 9.11 25.10 13.65
CA ILE A 211 10.41 25.73 13.91
C ILE A 211 11.51 24.66 14.04
N SER A 212 11.22 23.57 14.77
CA SER A 212 12.16 22.44 14.90
C SER A 212 12.41 21.73 13.57
N ALA A 213 11.37 21.50 12.76
CA ALA A 213 11.49 20.89 11.46
C ALA A 213 12.37 21.72 10.51
N PHE A 214 12.18 23.04 10.45
CA PHE A 214 13.01 23.93 9.65
C PHE A 214 14.45 23.96 10.14
N ARG A 215 14.69 24.06 11.45
CA ARG A 215 16.06 24.00 11.99
C ARG A 215 16.78 22.71 11.58
N ARG A 216 16.10 21.56 11.64
CA ARG A 216 16.67 20.28 11.20
C ARG A 216 16.94 20.25 9.69
N ALA A 217 16.05 20.87 8.89
CA ALA A 217 16.26 20.98 7.45
C ALA A 217 17.51 21.81 7.13
N ASP A 218 17.70 22.93 7.81
CA ASP A 218 18.89 23.80 7.67
C ASP A 218 20.16 23.08 8.11
N GLU A 219 20.15 22.39 9.26
CA GLU A 219 21.28 21.58 9.74
C GLU A 219 21.64 20.47 8.74
N LEU A 220 20.63 19.81 8.16
CA LEU A 220 20.85 18.77 7.16
C LEU A 220 21.42 19.37 5.86
N ALA A 221 20.87 20.50 5.39
CA ALA A 221 21.35 21.18 4.20
C ALA A 221 22.81 21.58 4.34
N MET A 222 23.16 22.21 5.47
CA MET A 222 24.55 22.59 5.79
C MET A 222 25.49 21.35 5.86
N ALA A 223 25.03 20.26 6.47
CA ALA A 223 25.78 19.02 6.51
C ALA A 223 25.98 18.39 5.13
N MET A 224 25.03 18.55 4.22
CA MET A 224 25.14 18.08 2.83
C MET A 224 26.09 18.94 2.02
N GLU A 225 26.05 20.26 2.18
CA GLU A 225 27.00 21.19 1.55
C GLU A 225 28.44 20.93 2.01
N CYS A 226 28.67 20.76 3.31
CA CYS A 226 29.98 20.39 3.86
C CYS A 226 30.51 19.05 3.32
N ARG A 227 29.63 18.16 2.82
CA ARG A 227 30.00 16.90 2.17
C ARG A 227 30.07 17.03 0.63
N CYS A 228 30.10 18.24 0.11
CA CYS A 228 30.16 18.54 -1.31
C CYS A 228 29.01 17.89 -2.10
N TYR A 229 27.79 18.01 -1.59
CA TYR A 229 26.61 17.54 -2.32
C TYR A 229 26.23 18.56 -3.40
N HIS A 230 26.31 18.15 -4.67
CA HIS A 230 25.98 18.99 -5.86
C HIS A 230 24.89 18.33 -6.75
N GLY A 231 23.96 17.59 -6.16
CA GLY A 231 22.89 16.91 -6.91
C GLY A 231 23.17 15.44 -7.18
N GLY A 232 22.42 14.86 -8.12
CA GLY A 232 22.46 13.43 -8.42
C GLY A 232 23.51 12.99 -9.43
N GLU A 233 24.11 13.94 -10.17
CA GLU A 233 25.06 13.62 -11.26
C GLU A 233 26.41 13.09 -10.70
N GLY A 234 26.93 12.02 -11.32
CA GLY A 234 28.22 11.43 -10.93
C GLY A 234 28.26 10.67 -9.62
N ARG A 235 27.13 10.48 -8.91
CA ARG A 235 27.09 9.76 -7.62
C ARG A 235 26.97 8.26 -7.77
N THR A 236 27.71 7.53 -6.95
CA THR A 236 27.56 6.09 -6.76
C THR A 236 26.78 5.79 -5.49
N ARG A 237 26.04 4.67 -5.48
CA ARG A 237 25.29 4.20 -4.31
C ARG A 237 26.11 3.19 -3.52
N LEU A 238 26.13 3.35 -2.21
CA LEU A 238 26.76 2.38 -1.31
C LEU A 238 26.05 1.02 -1.36
N LYS A 239 24.69 1.02 -1.36
CA LYS A 239 23.88 -0.19 -1.45
C LYS A 239 23.22 -0.23 -2.83
N GLN A 240 23.70 -1.10 -3.68
CA GLN A 240 23.13 -1.33 -5.01
C GLN A 240 22.20 -2.53 -4.97
N LEU A 241 21.00 -2.38 -5.54
CA LEU A 241 20.10 -3.51 -5.78
C LEU A 241 20.68 -4.37 -6.91
N LYS A 242 21.08 -5.61 -6.59
CA LYS A 242 21.61 -6.57 -7.57
C LYS A 242 20.57 -7.64 -7.81
N PHE A 243 20.25 -7.89 -9.06
CA PHE A 243 19.38 -8.97 -9.48
C PHE A 243 20.10 -10.31 -9.27
N THR A 244 19.47 -11.22 -8.55
CA THR A 244 20.01 -12.57 -8.28
C THR A 244 19.30 -13.61 -9.15
N ALA A 245 19.90 -14.80 -9.28
CA ALA A 245 19.27 -15.92 -10.00
C ALA A 245 17.94 -16.37 -9.35
N GLU A 246 17.80 -16.17 -8.05
CA GLU A 246 16.53 -16.42 -7.33
C GLU A 246 15.44 -15.44 -7.77
N ASP A 247 15.78 -14.17 -8.00
CA ASP A 247 14.84 -13.16 -8.49
C ASP A 247 14.32 -13.50 -9.88
N THR A 248 15.22 -13.99 -10.75
CA THR A 248 14.82 -14.42 -12.09
C THR A 248 13.85 -15.60 -12.04
N ARG A 249 14.09 -16.58 -11.16
CA ARG A 249 13.15 -17.72 -10.97
C ARG A 249 11.80 -17.23 -10.45
N CYS A 250 11.79 -16.35 -9.44
CA CYS A 250 10.56 -15.75 -8.93
C CYS A 250 9.82 -14.98 -10.03
N ALA A 251 10.53 -14.19 -10.84
CA ALA A 251 9.96 -13.45 -11.95
C ALA A 251 9.28 -14.38 -12.97
N VAL A 252 9.96 -15.44 -13.39
CA VAL A 252 9.42 -16.42 -14.36
C VAL A 252 8.17 -17.11 -13.81
N ILE A 253 8.20 -17.55 -12.55
CA ILE A 253 7.05 -18.22 -11.92
C ILE A 253 5.87 -17.26 -11.82
N MET A 254 6.10 -16.02 -11.38
CA MET A 254 5.05 -14.99 -11.24
C MET A 254 4.45 -14.63 -12.60
N THR A 255 5.28 -14.37 -13.61
CA THR A 255 4.79 -14.04 -14.96
C THR A 255 4.04 -15.20 -15.59
N ALA A 256 4.52 -16.43 -15.45
CA ALA A 256 3.82 -17.63 -15.94
C ALA A 256 2.44 -17.78 -15.25
N ALA A 257 2.37 -17.63 -13.92
CA ALA A 257 1.13 -17.71 -13.18
C ALA A 257 0.12 -16.61 -13.61
N LEU A 258 0.59 -15.36 -13.78
CA LEU A 258 -0.25 -14.26 -14.23
C LEU A 258 -0.74 -14.45 -15.67
N LEU A 259 0.09 -15.00 -16.56
CA LEU A 259 -0.29 -15.33 -17.93
C LEU A 259 -1.35 -16.44 -17.97
N VAL A 260 -1.22 -17.48 -17.14
CA VAL A 260 -2.23 -18.54 -17.01
C VAL A 260 -3.57 -17.93 -16.56
N ILE A 261 -3.57 -17.05 -15.55
CA ILE A 261 -4.79 -16.39 -15.09
C ILE A 261 -5.38 -15.52 -16.22
N CYS A 262 -4.57 -14.78 -16.95
CA CYS A 262 -5.02 -13.97 -18.09
C CYS A 262 -5.59 -14.84 -19.21
N ALA A 263 -4.99 -16.00 -19.49
CA ALA A 263 -5.46 -16.94 -20.50
C ALA A 263 -6.86 -17.50 -20.19
N THR A 264 -7.26 -17.60 -18.92
CA THR A 264 -8.62 -18.02 -18.54
C THR A 264 -9.72 -17.15 -19.16
N ARG A 265 -9.41 -15.87 -19.47
CA ARG A 265 -10.34 -14.98 -20.16
C ARG A 265 -10.79 -15.51 -21.53
N PHE A 266 -9.88 -16.20 -22.24
CA PHE A 266 -10.17 -16.73 -23.58
C PHE A 266 -10.93 -18.05 -23.55
N PHE A 267 -10.79 -18.85 -22.47
CA PHE A 267 -11.41 -20.16 -22.36
C PHE A 267 -12.78 -20.15 -21.70
N VAL A 268 -13.03 -19.17 -20.84
CA VAL A 268 -14.32 -19.07 -20.14
C VAL A 268 -14.87 -17.69 -20.41
N PRO A 269 -16.04 -17.59 -21.09
CA PRO A 269 -16.70 -16.31 -21.31
C PRO A 269 -16.96 -15.65 -19.96
N GLY A 270 -16.49 -14.40 -19.83
CA GLY A 270 -16.76 -13.59 -18.66
C GLY A 270 -18.25 -13.27 -18.58
N LEU A 271 -18.70 -13.03 -17.38
CA LEU A 271 -19.94 -12.31 -17.15
C LEU A 271 -19.73 -10.88 -17.67
N ALA A 272 -20.12 -10.62 -18.91
CA ALA A 272 -20.21 -9.29 -19.47
C ALA A 272 -21.49 -8.62 -18.95
#